data_4859aded4a2586f709e83bb923280ef6
#
_entry.id   4859aded4a2586f709e83bb923280ef6
#
_cell.length_a   1.000
_cell.length_b   1.000
_cell.length_c   1.000
_cell.angle_alpha   90.00
_cell.angle_beta   90.00
_cell.angle_gamma   90.00
#
_symmetry.space_group_name_H-M   'P 1'
#
loop_
_entity.id
_entity.type
_entity.pdbx_description
1 polymer ?
#
loop_
_entity_poly.entity_id
_entity_poly.type
_entity_poly.pdbx_seq_one_letter_code
_entity_poly.pdbx_strand_id
1 'polypeptide(L)'
;MKTKRFLSLFIAVVLCLSSFTAFAEEIVMEYSPFDEYVDYSNMYFWSRWNNGDDKPADLFFVCPTVDMGKEGNYNAYITDEKYRESFDGATNMELGIYDDATRVYAPYYRQATFPVYSLSKEEQEKYLSAAYEDVKKAFLYFADRTDATRPLILAGFSQGADMIIRLMKDLFDEPQYQRRLVAAYPIGWKVTEDEV
;
A
#
# COMPACT_ATOMS: atom_id res chain seq x y z
N MET A 1 -20.06 50.35 48.25
CA MET A 1 -20.83 49.50 47.30
C MET A 1 -20.23 49.31 45.90
N LYS A 2 -19.21 50.05 45.49
CA LYS A 2 -18.60 49.90 44.12
C LYS A 2 -17.58 48.75 43.97
N THR A 3 -16.91 48.34 45.03
CA THR A 3 -15.89 47.30 45.03
C THR A 3 -16.44 45.89 44.86
N LYS A 4 -17.63 45.59 45.33
CA LYS A 4 -18.24 44.23 45.21
C LYS A 4 -18.70 43.93 43.77
N ARG A 5 -19.06 44.94 42.98
CA ARG A 5 -19.49 44.76 41.59
C ARG A 5 -18.32 44.47 40.64
N PHE A 6 -17.12 45.02 40.93
CA PHE A 6 -15.91 44.78 40.12
C PHE A 6 -15.37 43.35 40.34
N LEU A 7 -15.44 42.86 41.57
CA LEU A 7 -14.95 41.50 41.88
C LEU A 7 -15.85 40.44 41.25
N SER A 8 -17.18 40.66 41.22
CA SER A 8 -18.13 39.74 40.59
C SER A 8 -17.99 39.68 39.08
N LEU A 9 -17.64 40.79 38.41
CA LEU A 9 -17.41 40.84 36.96
C LEU A 9 -16.09 40.14 36.60
N PHE A 10 -15.05 40.27 37.43
CA PHE A 10 -13.75 39.62 37.18
C PHE A 10 -13.85 38.11 37.36
N ILE A 11 -14.60 37.60 38.32
CA ILE A 11 -14.82 36.16 38.50
C ILE A 11 -15.65 35.60 37.34
N ALA A 12 -16.64 36.30 36.84
CA ALA A 12 -17.42 35.86 35.68
C ALA A 12 -16.61 35.78 34.38
N VAL A 13 -15.70 36.74 34.16
CA VAL A 13 -14.81 36.74 33.01
C VAL A 13 -13.77 35.62 33.09
N VAL A 14 -13.20 35.33 34.27
CA VAL A 14 -12.24 34.22 34.48
C VAL A 14 -12.95 32.87 34.33
N LEU A 15 -14.20 32.72 34.78
CA LEU A 15 -14.99 31.49 34.57
C LEU A 15 -15.39 31.29 33.10
N CYS A 16 -15.67 32.35 32.36
CA CYS A 16 -15.91 32.26 30.92
C CYS A 16 -14.63 31.89 30.12
N LEU A 17 -13.48 32.40 30.53
CA LEU A 17 -12.22 32.06 29.89
C LEU A 17 -11.76 30.62 30.20
N SER A 18 -12.04 30.09 31.41
CA SER A 18 -11.75 28.71 31.76
C SER A 18 -12.68 27.69 31.09
N SER A 19 -13.88 28.08 30.73
CA SER A 19 -14.82 27.25 29.96
C SER A 19 -14.47 27.20 28.45
N PHE A 20 -13.74 28.20 27.95
CA PHE A 20 -13.32 28.22 26.54
C PHE A 20 -12.04 27.39 26.30
N THR A 21 -11.24 27.11 27.32
CA THR A 21 -10.04 26.27 27.19
C THR A 21 -10.33 24.75 27.28
N ALA A 22 -11.54 24.37 27.69
CA ALA A 22 -11.97 22.97 27.78
C ALA A 22 -12.61 22.41 26.49
N PHE A 23 -12.74 23.23 25.43
CA PHE A 23 -13.37 22.83 24.16
C PHE A 23 -12.42 22.87 22.93
N ALA A 24 -11.14 23.03 23.15
CA ALA A 24 -10.15 22.69 22.14
C ALA A 24 -9.64 21.28 22.40
N GLU A 25 -10.50 20.28 22.49
CA GLU A 25 -10.14 18.96 22.00
C GLU A 25 -9.85 19.18 20.52
N GLU A 26 -8.57 19.18 20.19
CA GLU A 26 -8.08 19.07 18.84
C GLU A 26 -8.78 17.84 18.26
N ILE A 27 -9.78 18.05 17.39
CA ILE A 27 -10.35 16.97 16.60
C ILE A 27 -9.20 16.57 15.68
N VAL A 28 -8.33 15.72 16.17
CA VAL A 28 -7.39 14.98 15.32
C VAL A 28 -8.30 14.11 14.46
N MET A 29 -8.61 14.59 13.29
CA MET A 29 -9.19 13.74 12.25
C MET A 29 -8.18 12.63 12.03
N GLU A 30 -8.45 11.47 12.59
CA GLU A 30 -7.64 10.27 12.37
C GLU A 30 -7.84 9.87 10.90
N TYR A 31 -6.95 10.38 10.05
CA TYR A 31 -6.95 10.08 8.63
C TYR A 31 -6.55 8.61 8.47
N SER A 32 -7.42 7.82 7.85
CA SER A 32 -7.16 6.42 7.58
C SER A 32 -6.46 6.24 6.22
N PRO A 33 -5.52 5.30 6.07
CA PRO A 33 -4.97 4.96 4.76
C PRO A 33 -6.05 4.60 3.72
N PHE A 34 -7.23 4.16 4.16
CA PHE A 34 -8.36 3.86 3.26
C PHE A 34 -9.07 5.11 2.73
N ASP A 35 -8.82 6.29 3.32
CA ASP A 35 -9.33 7.56 2.83
C ASP A 35 -8.45 8.12 1.69
N GLU A 36 -7.27 7.54 1.45
CA GLU A 36 -6.44 7.90 0.29
C GLU A 36 -7.14 7.49 -1.00
N TYR A 37 -7.30 8.46 -1.91
CA TYR A 37 -7.72 8.17 -3.27
C TYR A 37 -6.55 7.65 -4.08
N VAL A 38 -6.62 6.39 -4.50
CA VAL A 38 -5.58 5.71 -5.29
C VAL A 38 -6.09 5.51 -6.71
N ASP A 39 -5.39 6.11 -7.68
CA ASP A 39 -5.70 6.02 -9.11
C ASP A 39 -4.45 5.61 -9.90
N TYR A 40 -4.37 4.36 -10.29
CA TYR A 40 -3.23 3.82 -11.04
C TYR A 40 -3.12 4.33 -12.49
N SER A 41 -4.08 5.12 -12.98
CA SER A 41 -3.89 5.89 -14.21
C SER A 41 -2.90 7.04 -14.04
N ASN A 42 -2.64 7.46 -12.81
CA ASN A 42 -1.64 8.46 -12.47
C ASN A 42 -0.30 7.77 -12.12
N MET A 43 0.74 8.11 -12.86
CA MET A 43 2.11 7.56 -12.66
C MET A 43 2.70 7.87 -11.27
N TYR A 44 2.12 8.81 -10.52
CA TYR A 44 2.47 9.06 -9.13
C TYR A 44 2.33 7.79 -8.25
N PHE A 45 1.41 6.87 -8.60
CA PHE A 45 1.19 5.63 -7.85
C PHE A 45 2.07 4.46 -8.31
N TRP A 46 3.12 4.74 -9.10
CA TRP A 46 4.06 3.73 -9.56
C TRP A 46 5.49 4.06 -9.13
N SER A 47 6.16 3.12 -8.51
CA SER A 47 7.61 3.18 -8.25
C SER A 47 8.38 2.98 -9.55
N ARG A 48 7.89 2.06 -10.40
CA ARG A 48 8.44 1.80 -11.74
C ARG A 48 7.31 1.63 -12.75
N TRP A 49 7.49 2.27 -13.90
CA TRP A 49 6.63 2.08 -15.06
C TRP A 49 7.47 2.06 -16.33
N ASN A 50 7.54 0.86 -16.97
CA ASN A 50 8.23 0.66 -18.25
C ASN A 50 9.70 1.12 -18.25
N ASN A 51 10.48 0.70 -17.30
CA ASN A 51 11.92 0.94 -17.29
C ASN A 51 12.63 -0.15 -18.11
N GLY A 52 13.12 0.19 -19.31
CA GLY A 52 13.84 -0.71 -20.19
C GLY A 52 13.08 -1.13 -21.45
N ASP A 53 12.89 -0.19 -22.37
CA ASP A 53 12.05 -0.35 -23.57
C ASP A 53 12.45 -1.52 -24.49
N ASP A 54 13.73 -1.88 -24.54
CA ASP A 54 14.26 -2.93 -25.43
C ASP A 54 14.21 -4.35 -24.83
N LYS A 55 13.60 -4.51 -23.66
CA LYS A 55 13.58 -5.81 -22.98
C LYS A 55 12.51 -6.76 -23.54
N PRO A 56 12.79 -8.08 -23.57
CA PRO A 56 11.91 -9.06 -24.22
C PRO A 56 10.64 -9.41 -23.44
N ALA A 57 10.60 -9.19 -22.13
CA ALA A 57 9.47 -9.53 -21.26
C ALA A 57 9.03 -8.35 -20.41
N ASP A 58 7.83 -8.45 -19.85
CA ASP A 58 7.30 -7.55 -18.83
C ASP A 58 7.38 -8.22 -17.45
N LEU A 59 7.78 -7.46 -16.44
CA LEU A 59 7.75 -7.87 -15.04
C LEU A 59 6.72 -7.02 -14.29
N PHE A 60 5.70 -7.66 -13.74
CA PHE A 60 4.87 -7.04 -12.72
C PHE A 60 5.44 -7.43 -11.35
N PHE A 61 5.99 -6.45 -10.65
CA PHE A 61 6.72 -6.66 -9.41
C PHE A 61 5.95 -6.09 -8.22
N VAL A 62 5.80 -6.88 -7.16
CA VAL A 62 5.14 -6.46 -5.92
C VAL A 62 6.15 -6.47 -4.77
N CYS A 63 6.43 -5.27 -4.27
CA CYS A 63 7.42 -5.02 -3.24
C CYS A 63 7.04 -5.66 -1.89
N PRO A 64 8.01 -6.12 -1.07
CA PRO A 64 7.76 -6.61 0.28
C PRO A 64 7.30 -5.52 1.24
N THR A 65 6.90 -5.91 2.46
CA THR A 65 6.58 -4.98 3.53
C THR A 65 7.82 -4.15 3.90
N VAL A 66 7.72 -2.84 3.77
CA VAL A 66 8.76 -1.88 4.17
C VAL A 66 8.32 -0.96 5.31
N ASP A 67 7.02 -0.86 5.55
CA ASP A 67 6.49 -0.06 6.65
C ASP A 67 6.53 -0.85 7.96
N MET A 68 7.36 -0.38 8.89
CA MET A 68 7.48 -0.97 10.23
C MET A 68 6.23 -0.75 11.08
N GLY A 69 5.34 0.15 10.65
CA GLY A 69 4.09 0.47 11.32
C GLY A 69 4.26 1.17 12.67
N LYS A 70 3.14 1.57 13.20
CA LYS A 70 2.96 2.02 14.58
C LYS A 70 1.72 1.34 15.12
N GLU A 71 1.57 1.25 16.44
CA GLU A 71 0.35 0.76 17.05
C GLU A 71 -0.87 1.56 16.50
N GLY A 72 -1.89 0.83 16.02
CA GLY A 72 -3.08 1.42 15.39
C GLY A 72 -2.95 1.75 13.91
N ASN A 73 -1.75 1.75 13.33
CA ASN A 73 -1.55 1.92 11.88
C ASN A 73 -1.19 0.59 11.23
N TYR A 74 -2.16 -0.02 10.57
CA TYR A 74 -2.05 -1.37 10.01
C TYR A 74 -1.93 -1.42 8.49
N ASN A 75 -2.14 -0.31 7.77
CA ASN A 75 -1.81 -0.17 6.36
C ASN A 75 -0.96 1.09 6.13
N ALA A 76 -0.04 1.02 5.18
CA ALA A 76 0.82 2.13 4.82
C ALA A 76 0.05 3.25 4.09
N TYR A 77 0.47 4.49 4.26
CA TYR A 77 0.03 5.61 3.45
C TYR A 77 0.91 5.73 2.21
N ILE A 78 0.33 5.60 1.02
CA ILE A 78 1.10 5.69 -0.24
C ILE A 78 1.70 7.10 -0.43
N THR A 79 1.08 8.12 0.15
CA THR A 79 1.53 9.52 0.08
C THR A 79 2.64 9.86 1.09
N ASP A 80 2.97 8.97 2.03
CA ASP A 80 4.08 9.18 2.96
C ASP A 80 5.43 9.06 2.25
N GLU A 81 6.25 10.12 2.30
CA GLU A 81 7.54 10.17 1.61
C GLU A 81 8.53 9.12 2.12
N LYS A 82 8.56 8.87 3.44
CA LYS A 82 9.46 7.85 4.01
C LYS A 82 9.07 6.45 3.60
N TYR A 83 7.78 6.18 3.51
CA TYR A 83 7.29 4.93 2.98
C TYR A 83 7.76 4.75 1.53
N ARG A 84 7.59 5.76 0.68
CA ARG A 84 8.00 5.72 -0.73
C ARG A 84 9.51 5.54 -0.88
N GLU A 85 10.32 6.26 -0.12
CA GLU A 85 11.78 6.10 -0.12
C GLU A 85 12.20 4.66 0.27
N SER A 86 11.58 4.10 1.31
CA SER A 86 11.83 2.73 1.74
C SER A 86 11.39 1.71 0.69
N PHE A 87 10.23 1.95 0.07
CA PHE A 87 9.68 1.12 -1.00
C PHE A 87 10.59 1.11 -2.23
N ASP A 88 11.04 2.28 -2.67
CA ASP A 88 11.94 2.42 -3.82
C ASP A 88 13.31 1.78 -3.53
N GLY A 89 13.80 1.90 -2.29
CA GLY A 89 15.03 1.26 -1.85
C GLY A 89 14.94 -0.27 -1.92
N ALA A 90 13.88 -0.86 -1.37
CA ALA A 90 13.64 -2.30 -1.43
C ALA A 90 13.43 -2.77 -2.87
N THR A 91 12.62 -2.05 -3.66
CA THR A 91 12.39 -2.35 -5.06
C THR A 91 13.71 -2.39 -5.85
N ASN A 92 14.57 -1.38 -5.69
CA ASN A 92 15.87 -1.35 -6.36
C ASN A 92 16.78 -2.53 -5.98
N MET A 93 16.77 -2.91 -4.72
CA MET A 93 17.60 -4.02 -4.23
C MET A 93 17.17 -5.37 -4.82
N GLU A 94 15.86 -5.56 -5.04
CA GLU A 94 15.30 -6.84 -5.45
C GLU A 94 15.17 -7.01 -6.96
N LEU A 95 15.15 -5.92 -7.72
CA LEU A 95 15.00 -5.95 -9.18
C LEU A 95 16.23 -6.47 -9.92
N GLY A 96 17.42 -6.42 -9.33
CA GLY A 96 18.69 -6.70 -10.02
C GLY A 96 18.77 -8.04 -10.76
N ILE A 97 18.02 -9.06 -10.32
CA ILE A 97 17.97 -10.37 -11.00
C ILE A 97 17.08 -10.37 -12.26
N TYR A 98 16.27 -9.34 -12.46
CA TYR A 98 15.31 -9.24 -13.57
C TYR A 98 15.70 -8.17 -14.60
N ASP A 99 16.56 -7.22 -14.23
CA ASP A 99 16.83 -5.99 -14.98
C ASP A 99 17.30 -6.23 -16.42
N ASP A 100 18.06 -7.32 -16.67
CA ASP A 100 18.56 -7.62 -18.02
C ASP A 100 17.47 -8.10 -18.98
N ALA A 101 16.40 -8.68 -18.46
CA ALA A 101 15.41 -9.39 -19.26
C ALA A 101 14.04 -8.70 -19.31
N THR A 102 13.76 -7.72 -18.43
CA THR A 102 12.40 -7.25 -18.25
C THR A 102 12.24 -5.74 -18.25
N ARG A 103 11.08 -5.29 -18.75
CA ARG A 103 10.53 -3.97 -18.46
C ARG A 103 9.76 -4.08 -17.15
N VAL A 104 10.03 -3.19 -16.21
CA VAL A 104 9.52 -3.29 -14.84
C VAL A 104 8.30 -2.40 -14.64
N TYR A 105 7.29 -2.98 -13.99
CA TYR A 105 6.08 -2.31 -13.54
C TYR A 105 5.88 -2.66 -12.06
N ALA A 106 6.09 -1.68 -11.19
CA ALA A 106 6.02 -1.84 -9.74
C ALA A 106 5.11 -0.76 -9.15
N PRO A 107 3.87 -1.08 -8.77
CA PRO A 107 2.96 -0.12 -8.16
C PRO A 107 3.31 0.11 -6.69
N TYR A 108 3.14 1.33 -6.19
CA TYR A 108 2.96 1.53 -4.77
C TYR A 108 1.58 1.00 -4.37
N TYR A 109 1.46 0.43 -3.17
CA TYR A 109 0.19 -0.07 -2.66
C TYR A 109 0.12 0.09 -1.14
N ARG A 110 -1.05 0.12 -0.55
CA ARG A 110 -1.23 0.26 0.89
C ARG A 110 -0.87 -1.04 1.62
N GLN A 111 0.44 -1.30 1.71
CA GLN A 111 0.97 -2.49 2.37
C GLN A 111 0.37 -2.68 3.76
N ALA A 112 0.08 -3.91 4.14
CA ALA A 112 -0.08 -4.25 5.54
C ALA A 112 1.25 -4.05 6.26
N THR A 113 1.24 -3.31 7.36
CA THR A 113 2.45 -3.00 8.14
C THR A 113 2.90 -4.20 8.98
N PHE A 114 4.15 -4.19 9.47
CA PHE A 114 4.68 -5.32 10.26
C PHE A 114 3.81 -5.72 11.47
N PRO A 115 3.21 -4.81 12.25
CA PRO A 115 2.34 -5.18 13.37
C PRO A 115 1.16 -6.07 12.99
N VAL A 116 0.68 -6.01 11.74
CA VAL A 116 -0.44 -6.84 11.25
C VAL A 116 -0.16 -8.33 11.46
N TYR A 117 1.07 -8.78 11.25
CA TYR A 117 1.43 -10.20 11.36
C TYR A 117 1.38 -10.75 12.79
N SER A 118 1.22 -9.89 13.79
CA SER A 118 1.01 -10.26 15.20
C SER A 118 -0.47 -10.35 15.59
N LEU A 119 -1.38 -9.95 14.71
CA LEU A 119 -2.82 -9.99 14.95
C LEU A 119 -3.40 -11.40 14.74
N SER A 120 -4.66 -11.60 15.08
CA SER A 120 -5.40 -12.82 14.70
C SER A 120 -5.47 -12.96 13.17
N LYS A 121 -5.63 -14.19 12.68
CA LYS A 121 -5.71 -14.44 11.23
C LYS A 121 -6.85 -13.68 10.55
N GLU A 122 -7.98 -13.54 11.22
CA GLU A 122 -9.13 -12.78 10.73
C GLU A 122 -8.80 -11.29 10.60
N GLU A 123 -8.12 -10.73 11.60
CA GLU A 123 -7.70 -9.33 11.54
C GLU A 123 -6.59 -9.10 10.50
N GLN A 124 -5.61 -10.02 10.39
CA GLN A 124 -4.59 -9.97 9.33
C GLN A 124 -5.24 -9.89 7.96
N GLU A 125 -6.22 -10.76 7.70
CA GLU A 125 -6.89 -10.83 6.40
C GLU A 125 -7.59 -9.52 6.03
N LYS A 126 -8.16 -8.80 6.97
CA LYS A 126 -8.76 -7.48 6.74
C LYS A 126 -7.75 -6.50 6.08
N TYR A 127 -6.53 -6.46 6.60
CA TYR A 127 -5.50 -5.51 6.13
C TYR A 127 -4.76 -6.03 4.90
N LEU A 128 -4.56 -7.33 4.79
CA LEU A 128 -3.98 -7.98 3.62
C LEU A 128 -4.92 -7.92 2.41
N SER A 129 -6.22 -8.09 2.60
CA SER A 129 -7.21 -7.92 1.53
C SER A 129 -7.24 -6.49 1.00
N ALA A 130 -7.11 -5.50 1.86
CA ALA A 130 -7.04 -4.09 1.42
C ALA A 130 -5.78 -3.82 0.57
N ALA A 131 -4.63 -4.37 0.98
CA ALA A 131 -3.39 -4.31 0.21
C ALA A 131 -3.54 -5.03 -1.15
N TYR A 132 -4.20 -6.18 -1.15
CA TYR A 132 -4.48 -6.94 -2.37
C TYR A 132 -5.35 -6.18 -3.37
N GLU A 133 -6.40 -5.50 -2.91
CA GLU A 133 -7.26 -4.71 -3.79
C GLU A 133 -6.50 -3.62 -4.54
N ASP A 134 -5.49 -3.01 -3.93
CA ASP A 134 -4.62 -2.05 -4.61
C ASP A 134 -3.76 -2.74 -5.67
N VAL A 135 -3.13 -3.86 -5.34
CA VAL A 135 -2.31 -4.63 -6.28
C VAL A 135 -3.14 -5.13 -7.46
N LYS A 136 -4.36 -5.61 -7.21
CA LYS A 136 -5.30 -6.04 -8.26
C LYS A 136 -5.66 -4.91 -9.20
N LYS A 137 -6.02 -3.73 -8.66
CA LYS A 137 -6.33 -2.54 -9.48
C LYS A 137 -5.13 -2.11 -10.33
N ALA A 138 -3.94 -2.11 -9.74
CA ALA A 138 -2.70 -1.79 -10.45
C ALA A 138 -2.42 -2.79 -11.57
N PHE A 139 -2.58 -4.09 -11.31
CA PHE A 139 -2.39 -5.13 -12.31
C PHE A 139 -3.38 -5.00 -13.47
N LEU A 140 -4.64 -4.76 -13.20
CA LEU A 140 -5.66 -4.58 -14.24
C LEU A 140 -5.35 -3.36 -15.12
N TYR A 141 -4.91 -2.25 -14.53
CA TYR A 141 -4.46 -1.09 -15.30
C TYR A 141 -3.22 -1.41 -16.13
N PHE A 142 -2.21 -2.08 -15.56
CA PHE A 142 -1.03 -2.54 -16.28
C PHE A 142 -1.40 -3.42 -17.47
N ALA A 143 -2.27 -4.41 -17.27
CA ALA A 143 -2.67 -5.36 -18.29
C ALA A 143 -3.43 -4.70 -19.45
N ASP A 144 -4.23 -3.66 -19.16
CA ASP A 144 -4.96 -2.87 -20.18
C ASP A 144 -4.03 -1.95 -21.00
N ARG A 145 -2.91 -1.52 -20.42
CA ARG A 145 -2.01 -0.53 -21.02
C ARG A 145 -0.75 -1.12 -21.65
N THR A 146 -0.53 -2.41 -21.51
CA THR A 146 0.62 -3.09 -22.08
C THR A 146 0.23 -4.05 -23.19
N ASP A 147 1.18 -4.39 -24.05
CA ASP A 147 0.95 -5.32 -25.16
C ASP A 147 0.62 -6.72 -24.62
N ALA A 148 -0.61 -7.18 -24.89
CA ALA A 148 -1.13 -8.48 -24.46
C ALA A 148 -0.40 -9.68 -25.06
N THR A 149 0.47 -9.51 -26.04
CA THR A 149 1.27 -10.57 -26.67
C THR A 149 2.63 -10.75 -26.01
N ARG A 150 3.05 -9.82 -25.17
CA ARG A 150 4.37 -9.89 -24.52
C ARG A 150 4.40 -10.90 -23.38
N PRO A 151 5.50 -11.64 -23.22
CA PRO A 151 5.71 -12.50 -22.07
C PRO A 151 5.62 -11.72 -20.75
N LEU A 152 4.96 -12.32 -19.76
CA LEU A 152 4.78 -11.74 -18.42
C LEU A 152 5.46 -12.59 -17.38
N ILE A 153 6.21 -11.94 -16.51
CA ILE A 153 6.73 -12.48 -15.26
C ILE A 153 6.02 -11.79 -14.10
N LEU A 154 5.58 -12.58 -13.13
CA LEU A 154 5.13 -12.07 -11.84
C LEU A 154 6.22 -12.31 -10.81
N ALA A 155 6.58 -11.30 -10.02
CA ALA A 155 7.51 -11.49 -8.91
C ALA A 155 7.07 -10.67 -7.69
N GLY A 156 7.34 -11.22 -6.52
CA GLY A 156 7.06 -10.56 -5.25
C GLY A 156 7.82 -11.23 -4.11
N PHE A 157 8.16 -10.42 -3.10
CA PHE A 157 8.85 -10.89 -1.91
C PHE A 157 7.96 -10.74 -0.68
N SER A 158 8.01 -11.71 0.26
CA SER A 158 7.26 -11.65 1.51
C SER A 158 5.77 -11.33 1.26
N GLN A 159 5.25 -10.20 1.76
CA GLN A 159 3.88 -9.76 1.45
C GLN A 159 3.61 -9.64 -0.05
N GLY A 160 4.58 -9.16 -0.83
CA GLY A 160 4.45 -9.11 -2.29
C GLY A 160 4.25 -10.49 -2.91
N ALA A 161 4.85 -11.53 -2.34
CA ALA A 161 4.62 -12.92 -2.76
C ALA A 161 3.18 -13.38 -2.46
N ASP A 162 2.63 -13.07 -1.28
CA ASP A 162 1.22 -13.30 -0.96
C ASP A 162 0.30 -12.61 -1.98
N MET A 163 0.59 -11.36 -2.30
CA MET A 163 -0.21 -10.59 -3.27
C MET A 163 -0.23 -11.20 -4.67
N ILE A 164 0.92 -11.69 -5.18
CA ILE A 164 0.93 -12.33 -6.50
C ILE A 164 0.29 -13.72 -6.49
N ILE A 165 0.34 -14.47 -5.38
CA ILE A 165 -0.41 -15.74 -5.23
C ILE A 165 -1.92 -15.45 -5.31
N ARG A 166 -2.41 -14.47 -4.55
CA ARG A 166 -3.82 -14.04 -4.60
C ARG A 166 -4.22 -13.59 -6.00
N LEU A 167 -3.36 -12.83 -6.67
CA LEU A 167 -3.59 -12.35 -8.03
C LEU A 167 -3.70 -13.50 -9.02
N MET A 168 -2.83 -14.50 -8.92
CA MET A 168 -2.87 -15.70 -9.75
C MET A 168 -4.16 -16.49 -9.55
N LYS A 169 -4.58 -16.72 -8.32
CA LYS A 169 -5.84 -17.42 -7.97
C LYS A 169 -7.07 -16.67 -8.50
N ASP A 170 -7.06 -15.36 -8.48
CA ASP A 170 -8.21 -14.53 -8.81
C ASP A 170 -8.35 -14.27 -10.32
N LEU A 171 -7.25 -14.12 -11.05
CA LEU A 171 -7.27 -13.63 -12.42
C LEU A 171 -6.69 -14.60 -13.46
N PHE A 172 -5.81 -15.55 -13.09
CA PHE A 172 -5.03 -16.29 -14.09
C PHE A 172 -5.73 -17.55 -14.61
N ASP A 173 -6.96 -17.80 -14.22
CA ASP A 173 -7.88 -18.69 -14.96
C ASP A 173 -8.38 -18.03 -16.27
N GLU A 174 -8.29 -16.70 -16.36
CA GLU A 174 -8.63 -15.96 -17.57
C GLU A 174 -7.56 -16.18 -18.66
N PRO A 175 -7.95 -16.69 -19.85
CA PRO A 175 -7.00 -17.05 -20.90
C PRO A 175 -6.08 -15.92 -21.36
N GLN A 176 -6.53 -14.67 -21.23
CA GLN A 176 -5.75 -13.49 -21.62
C GLN A 176 -4.52 -13.27 -20.74
N TYR A 177 -4.60 -13.57 -19.45
CA TYR A 177 -3.47 -13.45 -18.51
C TYR A 177 -2.62 -14.73 -18.52
N GLN A 178 -3.27 -15.90 -18.52
CA GLN A 178 -2.61 -17.20 -18.52
C GLN A 178 -1.64 -17.36 -19.69
N ARG A 179 -2.02 -16.97 -20.90
CA ARG A 179 -1.18 -17.09 -22.10
C ARG A 179 0.09 -16.23 -22.08
N ARG A 180 0.08 -15.15 -21.32
CA ARG A 180 1.26 -14.28 -21.14
C ARG A 180 2.23 -14.81 -20.10
N LEU A 181 1.73 -15.52 -19.10
CA LEU A 181 2.52 -15.90 -17.93
C LEU A 181 3.60 -16.92 -18.30
N VAL A 182 4.86 -16.48 -18.17
CA VAL A 182 6.04 -17.34 -18.37
C VAL A 182 6.55 -17.91 -17.07
N ALA A 183 6.53 -17.10 -16.01
CA ALA A 183 7.01 -17.51 -14.69
C ALA A 183 6.35 -16.66 -13.58
N ALA A 184 6.22 -17.26 -12.40
CA ALA A 184 5.88 -16.57 -11.17
C ALA A 184 6.90 -16.87 -10.08
N TYR A 185 7.37 -15.83 -9.38
CA TYR A 185 8.39 -15.92 -8.33
C TYR A 185 7.82 -15.39 -7.01
N PRO A 186 6.99 -16.18 -6.28
CA PRO A 186 6.54 -15.83 -4.93
C PRO A 186 7.63 -16.16 -3.90
N ILE A 187 8.54 -15.23 -3.67
CA ILE A 187 9.74 -15.46 -2.86
C ILE A 187 9.48 -15.08 -1.40
N GLY A 188 9.89 -15.97 -0.48
CA GLY A 188 9.79 -15.68 0.96
C GLY A 188 8.38 -15.80 1.53
N TRP A 189 7.50 -16.53 0.87
CA TRP A 189 6.16 -16.88 1.34
C TRP A 189 5.91 -18.38 1.23
N LYS A 190 5.11 -18.93 2.14
CA LYS A 190 4.75 -20.34 2.09
C LYS A 190 3.61 -20.52 1.10
N VAL A 191 3.84 -21.32 0.08
CA VAL A 191 2.79 -21.78 -0.84
C VAL A 191 2.25 -23.11 -0.32
N THR A 192 0.95 -23.22 -0.15
CA THR A 192 0.26 -24.43 0.30
C THR A 192 -0.34 -25.18 -0.89
N GLU A 193 -0.70 -26.48 -0.70
CA GLU A 193 -1.25 -27.30 -1.79
C GLU A 193 -2.59 -26.76 -2.34
N ASP A 194 -3.33 -26.01 -1.55
CA ASP A 194 -4.58 -25.35 -1.96
C ASP A 194 -4.34 -23.98 -2.65
N GLU A 195 -3.09 -23.55 -2.76
CA GLU A 195 -2.68 -22.31 -3.44
C GLU A 195 -2.05 -22.55 -4.81
N VAL A 196 -1.93 -23.81 -5.25
CA VAL A 196 -1.37 -24.22 -6.55
C VAL A 196 -2.38 -24.97 -7.39
#